data_fc49d8962f2c5acc0ad1f91aedbef1dd
#
_entry.id   fc49d8962f2c5acc0ad1f91aedbef1dd
#
_cell.length_a   1.000
_cell.length_b   1.000
_cell.length_c   1.000
_cell.angle_alpha   90.00
_cell.angle_beta   90.00
_cell.angle_gamma   90.00
#
_symmetry.space_group_name_H-M   'P 1'
#
loop_
_entity.id
_entity.type
_entity.pdbx_description
1 polymer ?
#
loop_
_entity_poly.entity_id
_entity_poly.type
_entity_poly.pdbx_seq_one_letter_code
_entity_poly.pdbx_strand_id
1 'polypeptide(L)'
;MAANEVKGMKLDDEAYMQMAFHQARKSYDEGGCPIGGVLVANDTGEVLGQGHNALVQEGNPILHGEMAALRAAKRIDRHNTTMYTTLQPCFMCAGTIVQFGIPRVVIGDTKNASSAETLAFMEARGIEILVMDSETSPSADACVQLITRFRKEQPELWIEDWGGGPNPRLKEKQREKLK
;
A
#
# COMPACT_ATOMS: atom_id res chain seq x y z
N MET A 1 7.50 -2.69 38.43
CA MET A 1 6.56 -3.62 37.80
C MET A 1 7.17 -3.98 36.44
N ALA A 2 7.56 -5.23 36.27
CA ALA A 2 8.20 -5.70 35.04
C ALA A 2 7.17 -5.69 33.91
N ALA A 3 7.49 -4.99 32.83
CA ALA A 3 6.73 -5.09 31.60
C ALA A 3 6.85 -6.53 31.09
N ASN A 4 5.75 -7.27 31.05
CA ASN A 4 5.68 -8.54 30.35
C ASN A 4 5.88 -8.21 28.85
N GLU A 5 7.06 -8.53 28.33
CA GLU A 5 7.27 -8.64 26.89
C GLU A 5 6.37 -9.78 26.39
N VAL A 6 5.23 -9.43 25.83
CA VAL A 6 4.46 -10.36 25.01
C VAL A 6 5.32 -10.58 23.77
N LYS A 7 6.02 -11.71 23.72
CA LYS A 7 6.72 -12.15 22.51
C LYS A 7 5.67 -12.33 21.42
N GLY A 8 5.51 -11.33 20.56
CA GLY A 8 4.58 -11.38 19.43
C GLY A 8 4.89 -12.59 18.55
N MET A 9 3.87 -13.18 17.98
CA MET A 9 4.02 -14.23 16.98
C MET A 9 4.83 -13.70 15.80
N LYS A 10 5.80 -14.48 15.29
CA LYS A 10 6.49 -14.10 14.06
C LYS A 10 5.52 -14.28 12.90
N LEU A 11 5.12 -13.16 12.29
CA LEU A 11 4.25 -13.18 11.12
C LEU A 11 4.98 -13.79 9.90
N ASP A 12 4.26 -14.54 9.10
CA ASP A 12 4.73 -15.02 7.79
C ASP A 12 4.49 -13.93 6.73
N ASP A 13 5.48 -13.06 6.55
CA ASP A 13 5.38 -11.90 5.65
C ASP A 13 5.11 -12.32 4.19
N GLU A 14 5.64 -13.49 3.76
CA GLU A 14 5.40 -14.00 2.41
C GLU A 14 3.93 -14.40 2.23
N ALA A 15 3.36 -15.11 3.19
CA ALA A 15 1.96 -15.53 3.12
C ALA A 15 1.00 -14.33 3.10
N TYR A 16 1.23 -13.33 3.94
CA TYR A 16 0.37 -12.13 3.95
C TYR A 16 0.57 -11.24 2.72
N MET A 17 1.80 -11.14 2.19
CA MET A 17 2.04 -10.45 0.93
C MET A 17 1.35 -11.17 -0.24
N GLN A 18 1.34 -12.48 -0.25
CA GLN A 18 0.56 -13.26 -1.24
C GLN A 18 -0.93 -12.94 -1.16
N MET A 19 -1.49 -12.78 0.04
CA MET A 19 -2.89 -12.38 0.21
C MET A 19 -3.14 -10.96 -0.33
N ALA A 20 -2.23 -10.03 -0.07
CA ALA A 20 -2.30 -8.68 -0.63
C ALA A 20 -2.19 -8.71 -2.17
N PHE A 21 -1.32 -9.55 -2.72
CA PHE A 21 -1.20 -9.77 -4.16
C PHE A 21 -2.49 -10.33 -4.78
N HIS A 22 -3.18 -11.25 -4.10
CA HIS A 22 -4.48 -11.74 -4.58
C HIS A 22 -5.52 -10.60 -4.67
N GLN A 23 -5.51 -9.65 -3.73
CA GLN A 23 -6.36 -8.46 -3.81
C GLN A 23 -5.96 -7.57 -5.01
N ALA A 24 -4.66 -7.35 -5.22
CA ALA A 24 -4.16 -6.60 -6.36
C ALA A 24 -4.57 -7.26 -7.69
N ARG A 25 -4.44 -8.58 -7.77
CA ARG A 25 -4.83 -9.36 -8.96
C ARG A 25 -6.33 -9.25 -9.22
N LYS A 26 -7.15 -9.32 -8.18
CA LYS A 26 -8.61 -9.11 -8.29
C LYS A 26 -8.91 -7.75 -8.91
N SER A 27 -8.30 -6.66 -8.41
CA SER A 27 -8.49 -5.33 -9.00
C SER A 27 -8.11 -5.28 -10.47
N TYR A 28 -6.97 -5.89 -10.83
CA TYR A 28 -6.51 -5.98 -12.22
C TYR A 28 -7.52 -6.70 -13.13
N ASP A 29 -8.02 -7.85 -12.69
CA ASP A 29 -8.97 -8.66 -13.45
C ASP A 29 -10.33 -7.95 -13.61
N GLU A 30 -10.67 -7.04 -12.70
CA GLU A 30 -11.84 -6.14 -12.75
C GLU A 30 -11.58 -4.84 -13.52
N GLY A 31 -10.40 -4.65 -14.11
CA GLY A 31 -10.01 -3.47 -14.90
C GLY A 31 -9.50 -2.29 -14.08
N GLY A 32 -9.25 -2.45 -12.78
CA GLY A 32 -8.74 -1.42 -11.88
C GLY A 32 -7.23 -1.50 -11.64
N CYS A 33 -6.70 -0.52 -10.90
CA CYS A 33 -5.29 -0.46 -10.52
C CYS A 33 -4.91 -1.65 -9.64
N PRO A 34 -3.84 -2.41 -9.96
CA PRO A 34 -3.49 -3.66 -9.28
C PRO A 34 -2.75 -3.41 -7.96
N ILE A 35 -3.42 -2.78 -7.02
CA ILE A 35 -2.89 -2.47 -5.69
C ILE A 35 -3.79 -3.11 -4.65
N GLY A 36 -3.21 -3.97 -3.81
CA GLY A 36 -3.90 -4.68 -2.74
C GLY A 36 -3.29 -4.39 -1.38
N GLY A 37 -4.11 -4.46 -0.35
CA GLY A 37 -3.71 -4.28 1.04
C GLY A 37 -4.32 -5.32 1.97
N VAL A 38 -3.57 -5.69 3.01
CA VAL A 38 -4.01 -6.59 4.10
C VAL A 38 -3.54 -6.02 5.43
N LEU A 39 -4.44 -5.92 6.40
CA LEU A 39 -4.12 -5.51 7.76
C LEU A 39 -4.21 -6.73 8.68
N VAL A 40 -3.15 -6.99 9.44
CA VAL A 40 -2.98 -8.18 10.28
C VAL A 40 -2.70 -7.79 11.72
N ALA A 41 -3.31 -8.50 12.68
CA ALA A 41 -2.98 -8.39 14.10
C ALA A 41 -1.64 -9.07 14.41
N ASN A 42 -0.72 -8.37 15.08
CA ASN A 42 0.63 -8.88 15.33
C ASN A 42 0.70 -10.00 16.38
N ASP A 43 -0.26 -10.06 17.27
CA ASP A 43 -0.31 -11.04 18.36
C ASP A 43 -0.97 -12.36 17.97
N THR A 44 -1.97 -12.29 17.08
CA THR A 44 -2.78 -13.46 16.69
C THR A 44 -2.54 -13.93 15.26
N GLY A 45 -1.99 -13.06 14.39
CA GLY A 45 -1.93 -13.32 12.94
C GLY A 45 -3.29 -13.24 12.25
N GLU A 46 -4.33 -12.76 12.93
CA GLU A 46 -5.66 -12.61 12.35
C GLU A 46 -5.65 -11.53 11.27
N VAL A 47 -6.24 -11.82 10.12
CA VAL A 47 -6.51 -10.84 9.06
C VAL A 47 -7.71 -10.00 9.48
N LEU A 48 -7.44 -8.76 9.89
CA LEU A 48 -8.44 -7.81 10.36
C LEU A 48 -9.21 -7.13 9.22
N GLY A 49 -8.56 -7.00 8.07
CA GLY A 49 -9.17 -6.46 6.88
C GLY A 49 -8.28 -6.61 5.67
N GLN A 50 -8.89 -6.73 4.51
CA GLN A 50 -8.21 -6.80 3.22
C GLN A 50 -9.03 -6.11 2.15
N GLY A 51 -8.36 -5.64 1.11
CA GLY A 51 -9.02 -4.99 -0.01
C GLY A 51 -8.05 -4.58 -1.10
N HIS A 52 -8.59 -4.02 -2.14
CA HIS A 52 -7.84 -3.55 -3.31
C HIS A 52 -8.23 -2.12 -3.68
N ASN A 53 -7.46 -1.51 -4.54
CA ASN A 53 -7.80 -0.24 -5.15
C ASN A 53 -9.18 -0.35 -5.84
N ALA A 54 -10.06 0.60 -5.57
CA ALA A 54 -11.44 0.61 -6.06
C ALA A 54 -11.80 1.93 -6.77
N LEU A 55 -10.80 2.60 -7.36
CA LEU A 55 -11.02 3.77 -8.20
C LEU A 55 -12.02 3.45 -9.32
N VAL A 56 -11.81 2.35 -10.04
CA VAL A 56 -12.67 1.93 -11.16
C VAL A 56 -13.95 1.28 -10.65
N GLN A 57 -13.85 0.37 -9.70
CA GLN A 57 -14.96 -0.46 -9.24
C GLN A 57 -16.04 0.34 -8.48
N GLU A 58 -15.63 1.34 -7.69
CA GLU A 58 -16.53 2.16 -6.89
C GLU A 58 -16.52 3.65 -7.31
N GLY A 59 -15.71 4.04 -8.32
CA GLY A 59 -15.53 5.44 -8.70
C GLY A 59 -14.94 6.27 -7.55
N ASN A 60 -14.16 5.65 -6.67
CA ASN A 60 -13.68 6.27 -5.44
C ASN A 60 -12.15 6.48 -5.45
N PRO A 61 -11.68 7.72 -5.74
CA PRO A 61 -10.25 8.00 -5.92
C PRO A 61 -9.43 7.97 -4.62
N ILE A 62 -10.07 7.89 -3.45
CA ILE A 62 -9.36 7.76 -2.18
C ILE A 62 -9.28 6.31 -1.71
N LEU A 63 -9.96 5.39 -2.37
CA LEU A 63 -10.02 4.01 -1.92
C LEU A 63 -8.90 3.18 -2.55
N HIS A 64 -7.67 3.48 -2.14
CA HIS A 64 -6.49 2.67 -2.45
C HIS A 64 -6.50 1.35 -1.68
N GLY A 65 -5.61 0.41 -1.99
CA GLY A 65 -5.57 -0.91 -1.37
C GLY A 65 -5.48 -0.87 0.15
N GLU A 66 -4.61 -0.01 0.71
CA GLU A 66 -4.45 0.20 2.15
C GLU A 66 -5.72 0.78 2.78
N MET A 67 -6.35 1.76 2.10
CA MET A 67 -7.59 2.37 2.56
C MET A 67 -8.75 1.37 2.53
N ALA A 68 -8.80 0.51 1.52
CA ALA A 68 -9.79 -0.56 1.42
C ALA A 68 -9.63 -1.60 2.53
N ALA A 69 -8.39 -2.00 2.85
CA ALA A 69 -8.08 -2.89 3.96
C ALA A 69 -8.51 -2.28 5.30
N LEU A 70 -8.20 -0.99 5.55
CA LEU A 70 -8.61 -0.27 6.76
C LEU A 70 -10.13 -0.13 6.86
N ARG A 71 -10.83 0.15 5.76
CA ARG A 71 -12.30 0.18 5.70
C ARG A 71 -12.91 -1.17 6.08
N ALA A 72 -12.34 -2.26 5.59
CA ALA A 72 -12.80 -3.62 5.87
C ALA A 72 -12.57 -4.02 7.33
N ALA A 73 -11.46 -3.59 7.94
CA ALA A 73 -11.11 -3.86 9.33
C ALA A 73 -12.06 -3.19 10.35
N LYS A 74 -12.84 -2.21 9.95
CA LYS A 74 -13.80 -1.49 10.81
C LYS A 74 -13.10 -0.81 12.01
N ARG A 75 -13.74 -0.87 13.20
CA ARG A 75 -13.23 -0.26 14.43
C ARG A 75 -12.42 -1.28 15.24
N ILE A 76 -11.09 -1.15 15.20
CA ILE A 76 -10.13 -2.01 15.90
C ILE A 76 -9.04 -1.15 16.56
N ASP A 77 -8.27 -1.73 17.48
CA ASP A 77 -6.97 -1.17 17.87
C ASP A 77 -5.95 -1.43 16.77
N ARG A 78 -5.35 -0.38 16.22
CA ARG A 78 -4.39 -0.44 15.12
C ARG A 78 -2.93 -0.41 15.57
N HIS A 79 -2.68 -0.12 16.87
CA HIS A 79 -1.33 0.02 17.41
C HIS A 79 -0.57 -1.32 17.52
N ASN A 80 -1.26 -2.44 17.34
CA ASN A 80 -0.67 -3.78 17.32
C ASN A 80 -0.96 -4.50 16.01
N THR A 81 -0.72 -3.80 14.88
CA THR A 81 -1.02 -4.34 13.56
C THR A 81 0.14 -4.16 12.59
N THR A 82 0.15 -4.95 11.52
CA THR A 82 1.02 -4.78 10.35
C THR A 82 0.17 -4.56 9.10
N MET A 83 0.50 -3.54 8.32
CA MET A 83 -0.06 -3.31 7.00
C MET A 83 0.84 -3.96 5.95
N TYR A 84 0.28 -4.87 5.17
CA TYR A 84 0.89 -5.42 3.94
C TYR A 84 0.30 -4.70 2.75
N THR A 85 1.14 -4.19 1.87
CA THR A 85 0.72 -3.50 0.65
C THR A 85 1.58 -3.90 -0.54
N THR A 86 0.94 -4.16 -1.68
CA THR A 86 1.64 -4.61 -2.88
C THR A 86 2.48 -3.53 -3.55
N LEU A 87 2.17 -2.25 -3.29
CA LEU A 87 2.92 -1.10 -3.75
C LEU A 87 3.26 -0.19 -2.57
N GLN A 88 4.39 0.50 -2.65
CA GLN A 88 4.76 1.53 -1.69
C GLN A 88 3.63 2.55 -1.48
N PRO A 89 3.21 2.81 -0.23
CA PRO A 89 2.14 3.75 0.06
C PRO A 89 2.41 5.15 -0.51
N CYS A 90 1.40 5.73 -1.18
CA CYS A 90 1.42 7.14 -1.55
C CYS A 90 1.28 8.04 -0.31
N PHE A 91 1.42 9.36 -0.45
CA PHE A 91 1.30 10.30 0.69
C PHE A 91 -0.03 10.21 1.43
N MET A 92 -1.15 9.94 0.75
CA MET A 92 -2.45 9.75 1.38
C MET A 92 -2.45 8.51 2.29
N CYS A 93 -2.00 7.37 1.76
CA CYS A 93 -1.94 6.12 2.52
C CYS A 93 -0.89 6.17 3.63
N ALA A 94 0.30 6.71 3.36
CA ALA A 94 1.35 6.91 4.36
C ALA A 94 0.86 7.84 5.50
N GLY A 95 0.17 8.93 5.18
CA GLY A 95 -0.46 9.82 6.16
C GLY A 95 -1.50 9.09 7.01
N THR A 96 -2.31 8.23 6.40
CA THR A 96 -3.31 7.43 7.11
C THR A 96 -2.67 6.39 8.03
N ILE A 97 -1.62 5.69 7.58
CA ILE A 97 -0.84 4.74 8.38
C ILE A 97 -0.28 5.42 9.64
N VAL A 98 0.34 6.58 9.46
CA VAL A 98 0.88 7.39 10.56
C VAL A 98 -0.24 7.88 11.49
N GLN A 99 -1.33 8.42 10.94
CA GLN A 99 -2.45 8.96 11.70
C GLN A 99 -3.12 7.92 12.59
N PHE A 100 -3.23 6.68 12.12
CA PHE A 100 -3.82 5.58 12.88
C PHE A 100 -2.82 4.80 13.73
N GLY A 101 -1.54 5.18 13.72
CA GLY A 101 -0.51 4.57 14.55
C GLY A 101 -0.23 3.11 14.23
N ILE A 102 -0.31 2.73 12.95
CA ILE A 102 0.07 1.38 12.49
C ILE A 102 1.59 1.26 12.59
N PRO A 103 2.14 0.39 13.44
CA PRO A 103 3.56 0.43 13.78
C PRO A 103 4.47 -0.21 12.71
N ARG A 104 3.93 -1.04 11.81
CA ARG A 104 4.72 -1.79 10.83
C ARG A 104 4.05 -1.84 9.47
N VAL A 105 4.85 -1.66 8.41
CA VAL A 105 4.42 -1.77 7.02
C VAL A 105 5.35 -2.70 6.25
N VAL A 106 4.79 -3.67 5.53
CA VAL A 106 5.51 -4.56 4.63
C VAL A 106 5.10 -4.23 3.20
N ILE A 107 6.08 -4.01 2.33
CA ILE A 107 5.90 -3.48 0.98
C ILE A 107 6.44 -4.48 -0.05
N GLY A 108 5.62 -4.82 -1.04
CA GLY A 108 6.00 -5.74 -2.12
C GLY A 108 6.79 -5.06 -3.25
N ASP A 109 6.41 -3.85 -3.64
CA ASP A 109 7.02 -3.12 -4.76
C ASP A 109 7.33 -1.66 -4.41
N THR A 110 8.59 -1.26 -4.55
CA THR A 110 9.05 0.13 -4.49
C THR A 110 9.57 0.64 -5.84
N LYS A 111 9.79 -0.27 -6.82
CA LYS A 111 10.35 0.07 -8.14
C LYS A 111 9.37 0.88 -8.99
N ASN A 112 8.08 0.64 -8.80
CA ASN A 112 7.00 1.32 -9.51
C ASN A 112 6.37 2.47 -8.71
N ALA A 113 6.90 2.80 -7.53
CA ALA A 113 6.34 3.84 -6.66
C ALA A 113 6.42 5.24 -7.29
N SER A 114 5.45 6.08 -6.93
CA SER A 114 5.37 7.47 -7.40
C SER A 114 6.28 8.43 -6.64
N SER A 115 6.69 8.10 -5.41
CA SER A 115 7.51 8.96 -4.55
C SER A 115 8.32 8.13 -3.55
N ALA A 116 9.65 8.32 -3.54
CA ALA A 116 10.53 7.71 -2.54
C ALA A 116 10.41 8.36 -1.16
N GLU A 117 9.89 9.59 -1.08
CA GLU A 117 9.86 10.39 0.15
C GLU A 117 8.88 9.84 1.19
N THR A 118 7.89 9.03 0.78
CA THR A 118 6.90 8.45 1.71
C THR A 118 7.51 7.44 2.68
N LEU A 119 8.58 6.74 2.30
CA LEU A 119 9.32 5.84 3.20
C LEU A 119 9.96 6.66 4.32
N ALA A 120 10.78 7.64 3.97
CA ALA A 120 11.42 8.54 4.94
C ALA A 120 10.39 9.27 5.83
N PHE A 121 9.23 9.63 5.27
CA PHE A 121 8.13 10.24 6.02
C PHE A 121 7.58 9.31 7.09
N MET A 122 7.38 8.02 6.80
CA MET A 122 6.88 7.03 7.75
C MET A 122 7.95 6.65 8.79
N GLU A 123 9.19 6.40 8.36
CA GLU A 123 10.33 6.09 9.24
C GLU A 123 10.59 7.19 10.27
N ALA A 124 10.55 8.47 9.86
CA ALA A 124 10.72 9.61 10.76
C ALA A 124 9.62 9.70 11.84
N ARG A 125 8.55 8.91 11.72
CA ARG A 125 7.46 8.79 12.69
C ARG A 125 7.43 7.47 13.43
N GLY A 126 8.52 6.69 13.33
CA GLY A 126 8.73 5.45 14.07
C GLY A 126 8.00 4.24 13.47
N ILE A 127 7.55 4.31 12.22
CA ILE A 127 6.99 3.15 11.53
C ILE A 127 8.12 2.23 11.09
N GLU A 128 8.06 0.96 11.46
CA GLU A 128 8.95 -0.07 10.94
C GLU A 128 8.57 -0.39 9.49
N ILE A 129 9.51 -0.29 8.57
CA ILE A 129 9.29 -0.58 7.16
C ILE A 129 10.13 -1.79 6.75
N LEU A 130 9.47 -2.79 6.18
CA LEU A 130 10.11 -3.90 5.49
C LEU A 130 9.76 -3.84 4.01
N VAL A 131 10.75 -3.58 3.16
CA VAL A 131 10.62 -3.76 1.72
C VAL A 131 11.05 -5.19 1.39
N MET A 132 10.15 -5.97 0.81
CA MET A 132 10.48 -7.34 0.41
C MET A 132 11.33 -7.32 -0.86
N ASP A 133 12.36 -8.17 -0.88
CA ASP A 133 13.24 -8.28 -2.02
C ASP A 133 12.61 -9.15 -3.11
N SER A 134 12.35 -8.55 -4.27
CA SER A 134 11.75 -9.25 -5.42
C SER A 134 12.67 -10.32 -6.04
N GLU A 135 13.95 -10.41 -5.66
CA GLU A 135 14.84 -11.48 -6.12
C GLU A 135 14.68 -12.76 -5.28
N THR A 136 14.20 -12.63 -4.05
CA THR A 136 14.08 -13.74 -3.09
C THR A 136 12.64 -14.04 -2.66
N SER A 137 11.71 -13.08 -2.83
CA SER A 137 10.29 -13.21 -2.50
C SER A 137 9.45 -13.39 -3.77
N PRO A 138 8.81 -14.54 -3.98
CA PRO A 138 7.91 -14.75 -5.13
C PRO A 138 6.74 -13.78 -5.16
N SER A 139 6.18 -13.42 -3.99
CA SER A 139 5.06 -12.48 -3.91
C SER A 139 5.48 -11.05 -4.26
N ALA A 140 6.66 -10.61 -3.82
CA ALA A 140 7.18 -9.29 -4.18
C ALA A 140 7.51 -9.20 -5.68
N ASP A 141 8.10 -10.24 -6.27
CA ASP A 141 8.33 -10.31 -7.71
C ASP A 141 7.02 -10.23 -8.50
N ALA A 142 6.00 -10.98 -8.07
CA ALA A 142 4.67 -10.94 -8.68
C ALA A 142 4.03 -9.53 -8.60
N CYS A 143 4.22 -8.81 -7.48
CA CYS A 143 3.76 -7.41 -7.34
C CYS A 143 4.45 -6.50 -8.37
N VAL A 144 5.79 -6.57 -8.46
CA VAL A 144 6.57 -5.76 -9.41
C VAL A 144 6.14 -6.05 -10.86
N GLN A 145 5.99 -7.32 -11.23
CA GLN A 145 5.62 -7.71 -12.58
C GLN A 145 4.21 -7.23 -12.95
N LEU A 146 3.23 -7.43 -12.05
CA LEU A 146 1.84 -7.05 -12.31
C LEU A 146 1.68 -5.54 -12.49
N ILE A 147 2.29 -4.73 -11.61
CA ILE A 147 2.25 -3.27 -11.71
C ILE A 147 3.00 -2.77 -12.94
N THR A 148 4.19 -3.33 -13.23
CA THR A 148 4.96 -2.99 -14.44
C THR A 148 4.15 -3.26 -15.71
N ARG A 149 3.43 -4.37 -15.75
CA ARG A 149 2.54 -4.73 -16.85
C ARG A 149 1.38 -3.74 -16.97
N PHE A 150 0.68 -3.48 -15.87
CA PHE A 150 -0.46 -2.57 -15.85
C PHE A 150 -0.10 -1.15 -16.32
N ARG A 151 1.04 -0.62 -15.89
CA ARG A 151 1.53 0.71 -16.32
C ARG A 151 1.73 0.82 -17.83
N LYS A 152 2.06 -0.29 -18.51
CA LYS A 152 2.19 -0.34 -19.96
C LYS A 152 0.85 -0.46 -20.65
N GLU A 153 -0.07 -1.22 -20.08
CA GLU A 153 -1.39 -1.49 -20.65
C GLU A 153 -2.38 -0.36 -20.41
N GLN A 154 -2.32 0.30 -19.25
CA GLN A 154 -3.27 1.32 -18.79
C GLN A 154 -2.56 2.57 -18.23
N PRO A 155 -1.71 3.26 -19.01
CA PRO A 155 -0.91 4.38 -18.52
C PRO A 155 -1.75 5.57 -18.04
N GLU A 156 -2.90 5.82 -18.66
CA GLU A 156 -3.79 6.93 -18.28
C GLU A 156 -4.46 6.66 -16.94
N LEU A 157 -4.98 5.44 -16.72
CA LEU A 157 -5.58 5.04 -15.45
C LEU A 157 -4.55 5.01 -14.33
N TRP A 158 -3.31 4.57 -14.61
CA TRP A 158 -2.22 4.65 -13.66
C TRP A 158 -1.94 6.08 -13.19
N ILE A 159 -1.93 7.05 -14.15
CA ILE A 159 -1.71 8.47 -13.85
C ILE A 159 -2.90 9.05 -13.07
N GLU A 160 -4.12 8.65 -13.38
CA GLU A 160 -5.34 9.08 -12.67
C GLU A 160 -5.30 8.65 -11.20
N ASP A 161 -4.92 7.40 -10.92
CA ASP A 161 -4.95 6.79 -9.59
C ASP A 161 -4.09 7.56 -8.55
N TRP A 162 -2.91 8.03 -8.95
CA TRP A 162 -2.05 8.78 -8.03
C TRP A 162 -2.17 10.30 -8.15
N GLY A 163 -3.25 10.78 -8.75
CA GLY A 163 -3.57 12.21 -8.85
C GLY A 163 -2.72 12.98 -9.87
N GLY A 164 -1.94 12.28 -10.70
CA GLY A 164 -1.10 12.87 -11.75
C GLY A 164 -1.86 13.23 -13.04
N GLY A 165 -3.18 13.03 -13.05
CA GLY A 165 -4.03 13.44 -14.17
C GLY A 165 -3.85 14.92 -14.49
N PRO A 166 -4.15 15.36 -15.74
CA PRO A 166 -3.86 16.71 -16.17
C PRO A 166 -4.68 17.72 -15.37
N ASN A 167 -4.14 18.16 -14.22
CA ASN A 167 -4.56 19.42 -13.66
C ASN A 167 -3.96 20.53 -14.56
N PRO A 168 -4.74 21.16 -15.45
CA PRO A 168 -4.22 22.16 -16.38
C PRO A 168 -3.53 23.31 -15.65
N ARG A 169 -3.96 23.61 -14.42
CA ARG A 169 -3.42 24.67 -13.57
C ARG A 169 -2.04 24.33 -12.97
N LEU A 170 -1.75 23.04 -12.71
CA LEU A 170 -0.43 22.64 -12.23
C LEU A 170 0.60 22.61 -13.35
N LYS A 171 0.21 22.21 -14.55
CA LYS A 171 1.10 22.24 -15.74
C LYS A 171 1.50 23.67 -16.09
N GLU A 172 0.61 24.65 -15.95
CA GLU A 172 0.90 26.05 -16.19
C GLU A 172 1.89 26.61 -15.18
N LYS A 173 1.67 26.39 -13.88
CA LYS A 173 2.59 26.80 -12.80
C LYS A 173 3.96 26.11 -12.85
N GLN A 174 4.05 24.86 -13.32
CA GLN A 174 5.32 24.19 -13.52
C GLN A 174 6.07 24.72 -14.74
N ARG A 175 5.36 25.10 -15.81
CA ARG A 175 5.97 25.75 -16.99
C ARG A 175 6.52 27.13 -16.68
N GLU A 176 5.90 27.88 -15.80
CA GLU A 176 6.40 29.20 -15.36
C GLU A 176 7.64 29.11 -14.48
N LYS A 177 7.81 28.02 -13.70
CA LYS A 177 9.02 27.80 -12.89
C LYS A 177 10.22 27.25 -13.67
N LEU A 178 10.01 26.81 -14.91
CA LEU A 178 11.03 26.28 -15.82
C LEU A 178 11.45 27.28 -16.90
N LYS A 179 10.93 28.50 -16.87
CA LYS A 179 11.37 29.66 -17.67
C LYS A 179 12.21 30.60 -16.79
#